data_7e18f17dd7e06fd5cf2cc5c2f11a9454
#
_entry.id   7e18f17dd7e06fd5cf2cc5c2f11a9454
#
_cell.length_a   1.000
_cell.length_b   1.000
_cell.length_c   1.000
_cell.angle_alpha   90.00
_cell.angle_beta   90.00
_cell.angle_gamma   90.00
#
_symmetry.space_group_name_H-M   'P 1'
#
loop_
_entity.id
_entity.type
_entity.pdbx_description
1 polymer ?
#
loop_
_entity_poly.entity_id
_entity_poly.type
_entity_poly.pdbx_seq_one_letter_code
_entity_poly.pdbx_strand_id
1 'polypeptide(L)'
;MNEKSTLQVYNKDEIKEIPGVVEGQTLQPMIGCPGHPSERVRVAVATFKPDTHEHLHWHAIEVFYYVMSGSAIVRDYYGKEYPVRPGAAIYAPAGLAGSHEWQVGKDGLQLLSIRATTDGHRRMQFTVDRETKRSYIELDDLAAMDGVSFKSHY
;
A
#
# COMPACT_ATOMS: atom_id res chain seq x y z
N MET A 1 -16.53 16.34 34.86
CA MET A 1 -15.56 16.42 33.72
C MET A 1 -16.19 15.67 32.55
N ASN A 2 -16.40 16.34 31.44
CA ASN A 2 -16.78 15.63 30.20
C ASN A 2 -15.52 14.94 29.67
N GLU A 3 -15.38 13.66 29.94
CA GLU A 3 -14.37 12.86 29.30
C GLU A 3 -14.70 12.81 27.80
N LYS A 4 -13.86 13.43 26.97
CA LYS A 4 -13.98 13.31 25.51
C LYS A 4 -13.59 11.90 25.13
N SER A 5 -14.48 11.21 24.41
CA SER A 5 -14.12 9.93 23.79
C SER A 5 -12.85 10.10 22.94
N THR A 6 -11.91 9.17 23.09
CA THR A 6 -10.73 9.05 22.24
C THR A 6 -10.93 8.06 21.10
N LEU A 7 -12.12 7.44 21.04
CA LEU A 7 -12.50 6.55 19.93
C LEU A 7 -12.66 7.36 18.65
N GLN A 8 -12.06 6.86 17.58
CA GLN A 8 -12.16 7.43 16.23
C GLN A 8 -12.96 6.47 15.35
N VAL A 9 -13.95 6.99 14.64
CA VAL A 9 -14.78 6.22 13.70
C VAL A 9 -14.90 7.00 12.41
N TYR A 10 -14.51 6.37 11.31
CA TYR A 10 -14.59 6.96 9.97
C TYR A 10 -15.21 5.96 9.00
N ASN A 11 -16.19 6.41 8.24
CA ASN A 11 -16.79 5.62 7.17
C ASN A 11 -16.02 5.89 5.87
N LYS A 12 -15.80 4.85 5.09
CA LYS A 12 -15.01 4.93 3.85
C LYS A 12 -15.56 5.95 2.86
N ASP A 13 -16.88 6.06 2.74
CA ASP A 13 -17.56 7.00 1.83
C ASP A 13 -17.42 8.48 2.24
N GLU A 14 -16.99 8.74 3.47
CA GLU A 14 -16.70 10.09 3.96
C GLU A 14 -15.24 10.51 3.71
N ILE A 15 -14.38 9.57 3.32
CA ILE A 15 -12.95 9.81 3.07
C ILE A 15 -12.69 10.04 1.58
N LYS A 16 -12.14 11.20 1.27
CA LYS A 16 -11.79 11.55 -0.11
C LYS A 16 -10.72 10.60 -0.67
N GLU A 17 -10.94 10.14 -1.89
CA GLU A 17 -9.93 9.43 -2.66
C GLU A 17 -8.80 10.37 -3.10
N ILE A 18 -7.57 9.90 -2.97
CA ILE A 18 -6.36 10.55 -3.49
C ILE A 18 -5.68 9.61 -4.49
N PRO A 19 -4.87 10.13 -5.43
CA PRO A 19 -4.10 9.28 -6.34
C PRO A 19 -3.22 8.28 -5.58
N GLY A 20 -3.16 7.05 -6.08
CA GLY A 20 -2.24 6.02 -5.60
C GLY A 20 -0.86 6.10 -6.26
N VAL A 21 -0.10 5.04 -6.15
CA VAL A 21 1.29 4.96 -6.67
C VAL A 21 1.36 4.57 -8.14
N VAL A 22 0.28 4.06 -8.71
CA VAL A 22 0.20 3.72 -10.13
C VAL A 22 -1.08 4.29 -10.75
N GLU A 23 -1.06 4.49 -12.05
CA GLU A 23 -2.27 4.87 -12.78
C GLU A 23 -3.36 3.81 -12.59
N GLY A 24 -4.57 4.25 -12.32
CA GLY A 24 -5.70 3.37 -12.04
C GLY A 24 -5.87 2.99 -10.56
N GLN A 25 -4.96 3.41 -9.69
CA GLN A 25 -5.07 3.24 -8.24
C GLN A 25 -5.50 4.54 -7.55
N THR A 26 -6.41 4.42 -6.60
CA THR A 26 -6.73 5.48 -5.63
C THR A 26 -6.58 4.95 -4.20
N LEU A 27 -6.32 5.86 -3.27
CA LEU A 27 -6.17 5.57 -1.85
C LEU A 27 -7.14 6.41 -1.02
N GLN A 28 -7.68 5.81 0.02
CA GLN A 28 -8.43 6.49 1.06
C GLN A 28 -7.74 6.24 2.41
N PRO A 29 -6.89 7.18 2.88
CA PRO A 29 -6.26 7.06 4.19
C PRO A 29 -7.31 7.15 5.30
N MET A 30 -7.46 6.07 6.07
CA MET A 30 -8.48 5.95 7.11
C MET A 30 -7.95 6.32 8.49
N ILE A 31 -6.83 5.72 8.89
CA ILE A 31 -6.22 5.85 10.22
C ILE A 31 -4.70 6.00 10.07
N GLY A 32 -4.08 6.76 10.95
CA GLY A 32 -2.63 6.98 10.96
C GLY A 32 -2.18 7.97 9.89
N CYS A 33 -3.02 8.96 9.60
CA CYS A 33 -2.77 10.04 8.66
C CYS A 33 -3.12 11.40 9.29
N PRO A 34 -2.74 12.52 8.68
CA PRO A 34 -3.13 13.85 9.18
C PRO A 34 -4.65 13.97 9.37
N GLY A 35 -5.07 14.42 10.55
CA GLY A 35 -6.48 14.52 10.95
C GLY A 35 -7.08 13.22 11.52
N HIS A 36 -6.47 12.06 11.28
CA HIS A 36 -6.90 10.75 11.78
C HIS A 36 -5.73 10.02 12.46
N PRO A 37 -5.21 10.56 13.58
CA PRO A 37 -3.94 10.09 14.14
C PRO A 37 -4.05 8.69 14.75
N SER A 38 -2.92 7.99 14.73
CA SER A 38 -2.69 6.74 15.41
C SER A 38 -1.24 6.70 15.87
N GLU A 39 -0.93 5.95 16.92
CA GLU A 39 0.44 5.83 17.43
C GLU A 39 1.32 4.98 16.52
N ARG A 40 0.81 3.87 16.01
CA ARG A 40 1.64 2.84 15.36
C ARG A 40 1.10 2.28 14.06
N VAL A 41 -0.18 2.36 13.80
CA VAL A 41 -0.77 1.73 12.62
C VAL A 41 -1.24 2.75 11.62
N ARG A 42 -1.06 2.46 10.34
CA ARG A 42 -1.72 3.14 9.25
C ARG A 42 -2.66 2.17 8.54
N VAL A 43 -3.89 2.61 8.37
CA VAL A 43 -4.93 1.87 7.64
C VAL A 43 -5.39 2.71 6.47
N ALA A 44 -5.43 2.12 5.29
CA ALA A 44 -5.95 2.74 4.09
C ALA A 44 -6.75 1.73 3.25
N VAL A 45 -7.72 2.23 2.50
CA VAL A 45 -8.37 1.47 1.45
C VAL A 45 -7.70 1.83 0.12
N ALA A 46 -7.24 0.84 -0.61
CA ALA A 46 -6.73 0.98 -1.97
C ALA A 46 -7.75 0.44 -2.95
N THR A 47 -8.11 1.22 -3.95
CA THR A 47 -9.04 0.83 -5.01
C THR A 47 -8.31 0.88 -6.35
N PHE A 48 -8.41 -0.20 -7.11
CA PHE A 48 -7.80 -0.35 -8.42
C PHE A 48 -8.86 -0.53 -9.48
N LYS A 49 -8.70 0.17 -10.59
CA LYS A 49 -9.49 -0.07 -11.80
C LYS A 49 -9.20 -1.45 -12.39
N PRO A 50 -10.13 -2.01 -13.19
CA PRO A 50 -9.85 -3.24 -13.94
C PRO A 50 -8.54 -3.18 -14.71
N ASP A 51 -7.86 -4.30 -14.78
CA ASP A 51 -6.61 -4.51 -15.52
C ASP A 51 -5.41 -3.65 -15.06
N THR A 52 -5.51 -2.96 -13.94
CA THR A 52 -4.37 -2.21 -13.37
C THR A 52 -3.23 -3.16 -13.03
N HIS A 53 -2.01 -2.73 -13.34
CA HIS A 53 -0.79 -3.42 -12.97
C HIS A 53 0.03 -2.56 -12.01
N GLU A 54 0.31 -3.07 -10.82
CA GLU A 54 1.25 -2.47 -9.88
C GLU A 54 2.53 -3.31 -9.88
N HIS A 55 3.64 -2.68 -10.27
CA HIS A 55 4.94 -3.33 -10.46
C HIS A 55 5.42 -4.06 -9.20
N LEU A 56 6.31 -5.03 -9.41
CA LEU A 56 7.00 -5.72 -8.33
C LEU A 56 7.70 -4.70 -7.42
N HIS A 57 7.37 -4.72 -6.14
CA HIS A 57 7.88 -3.76 -5.15
C HIS A 57 7.94 -4.38 -3.75
N TRP A 58 8.70 -3.76 -2.87
CA TRP A 58 8.76 -4.11 -1.45
C TRP A 58 8.69 -2.86 -0.57
N HIS A 59 8.43 -3.06 0.69
CA HIS A 59 8.38 -2.01 1.70
C HIS A 59 9.40 -2.29 2.80
N ALA A 60 9.95 -1.23 3.39
CA ALA A 60 10.89 -1.32 4.51
C ALA A 60 10.23 -1.79 5.83
N ILE A 61 8.92 -1.99 5.80
CA ILE A 61 8.10 -2.50 6.90
C ILE A 61 7.21 -3.63 6.42
N GLU A 62 6.71 -4.42 7.34
CA GLU A 62 5.68 -5.41 7.03
C GLU A 62 4.36 -4.74 6.67
N VAL A 63 3.65 -5.33 5.72
CA VAL A 63 2.34 -4.88 5.26
C VAL A 63 1.38 -6.06 5.25
N PHE A 64 0.18 -5.81 5.72
CA PHE A 64 -0.95 -6.72 5.64
C PHE A 64 -1.99 -6.16 4.68
N TYR A 65 -2.51 -7.02 3.82
CA TYR A 65 -3.64 -6.70 2.94
C TYR A 65 -4.79 -7.67 3.15
N TYR A 66 -5.99 -7.15 3.02
CA TYR A 66 -7.20 -7.94 2.99
C TYR A 66 -8.03 -7.56 1.77
N VAL A 67 -8.40 -8.53 0.93
CA VAL A 67 -9.20 -8.29 -0.26
C VAL A 67 -10.65 -8.09 0.13
N MET A 68 -11.19 -6.90 -0.13
CA MET A 68 -12.57 -6.53 0.17
C MET A 68 -13.50 -6.86 -1.00
N SER A 69 -13.06 -6.60 -2.23
CA SER A 69 -13.83 -6.87 -3.46
C SER A 69 -12.92 -7.02 -4.66
N GLY A 70 -13.44 -7.60 -5.73
CA GLY A 70 -12.71 -7.82 -6.97
C GLY A 70 -11.76 -9.01 -6.92
N SER A 71 -10.76 -9.02 -7.79
CA SER A 71 -9.80 -10.10 -7.89
C SER A 71 -8.47 -9.62 -8.45
N ALA A 72 -7.41 -10.35 -8.16
CA ALA A 72 -6.09 -10.12 -8.72
C ALA A 72 -5.26 -11.41 -8.71
N ILE A 73 -4.13 -11.36 -9.43
CA ILE A 73 -3.03 -12.29 -9.27
C ILE A 73 -1.90 -11.52 -8.57
N VAL A 74 -1.47 -12.01 -7.42
CA VAL A 74 -0.28 -11.53 -6.74
C VAL A 74 0.90 -12.39 -7.17
N ARG A 75 2.03 -11.77 -7.54
CA ARG A 75 3.28 -12.50 -7.84
C ARG A 75 4.33 -12.11 -6.82
N ASP A 76 5.05 -13.10 -6.31
CA ASP A 76 6.19 -12.86 -5.42
C ASP A 76 7.48 -12.52 -6.21
N TYR A 77 8.56 -12.33 -5.45
CA TYR A 77 9.90 -12.03 -6.01
C TYR A 77 10.37 -13.07 -7.04
N TYR A 78 10.00 -14.32 -6.86
CA TYR A 78 10.39 -15.42 -7.75
C TYR A 78 9.41 -15.65 -8.91
N GLY A 79 8.31 -14.87 -8.96
CA GLY A 79 7.29 -14.99 -9.98
C GLY A 79 6.22 -16.04 -9.70
N LYS A 80 6.18 -16.60 -8.49
CA LYS A 80 5.12 -17.50 -8.11
C LYS A 80 3.80 -16.72 -7.99
N GLU A 81 2.76 -17.27 -8.57
CA GLU A 81 1.45 -16.65 -8.67
C GLU A 81 0.49 -17.14 -7.58
N TYR A 82 -0.24 -16.19 -7.03
CA TYR A 82 -1.26 -16.41 -6.03
C TYR A 82 -2.55 -15.70 -6.47
N PRO A 83 -3.53 -16.43 -7.02
CA PRO A 83 -4.84 -15.85 -7.29
C PRO A 83 -5.51 -15.45 -5.97
N VAL A 84 -6.00 -14.23 -5.89
CA VAL A 84 -6.68 -13.69 -4.71
C VAL A 84 -8.10 -13.24 -5.06
N ARG A 85 -9.00 -13.38 -4.11
CA ARG A 85 -10.43 -13.07 -4.19
C ARG A 85 -10.90 -12.47 -2.86
N PRO A 86 -12.15 -11.94 -2.77
CA PRO A 86 -12.65 -11.39 -1.52
C PRO A 86 -12.50 -12.36 -0.35
N GLY A 87 -11.98 -11.84 0.77
CA GLY A 87 -11.63 -12.63 1.94
C GLY A 87 -10.19 -13.15 2.00
N ALA A 88 -9.39 -12.95 0.94
CA ALA A 88 -7.98 -13.31 0.98
C ALA A 88 -7.19 -12.33 1.88
N ALA A 89 -6.30 -12.89 2.70
CA ALA A 89 -5.34 -12.16 3.49
C ALA A 89 -3.94 -12.35 2.89
N ILE A 90 -3.20 -11.26 2.71
CA ILE A 90 -1.84 -11.26 2.19
C ILE A 90 -0.94 -10.60 3.22
N TYR A 91 0.14 -11.28 3.59
CA TYR A 91 1.18 -10.75 4.44
C TYR A 91 2.48 -10.61 3.65
N ALA A 92 3.01 -9.41 3.58
CA ALA A 92 4.31 -9.12 2.98
C ALA A 92 5.30 -8.74 4.08
N PRO A 93 6.31 -9.58 4.36
CA PRO A 93 7.37 -9.23 5.30
C PRO A 93 8.15 -8.00 4.81
N ALA A 94 8.83 -7.33 5.73
CA ALA A 94 9.68 -6.19 5.40
C ALA A 94 10.84 -6.60 4.47
N GLY A 95 11.21 -5.72 3.57
CA GLY A 95 12.35 -5.89 2.68
C GLY A 95 12.06 -6.73 1.45
N LEU A 96 13.12 -7.07 0.72
CA LEU A 96 13.07 -7.71 -0.58
C LEU A 96 12.31 -9.06 -0.56
N ALA A 97 12.39 -9.80 0.54
CA ALA A 97 11.68 -11.07 0.71
C ALA A 97 10.15 -10.92 0.66
N GLY A 98 9.63 -9.75 0.96
CA GLY A 98 8.21 -9.42 0.90
C GLY A 98 7.79 -8.77 -0.41
N SER A 99 8.64 -8.80 -1.45
CA SER A 99 8.30 -8.22 -2.75
C SER A 99 7.06 -8.86 -3.34
N HIS A 100 6.18 -8.02 -3.87
CA HIS A 100 4.93 -8.45 -4.48
C HIS A 100 4.55 -7.54 -5.63
N GLU A 101 3.83 -8.11 -6.58
CA GLU A 101 3.31 -7.47 -7.78
C GLU A 101 1.82 -7.78 -7.88
N TRP A 102 1.02 -6.82 -8.30
CA TRP A 102 -0.41 -6.97 -8.45
C TRP A 102 -0.81 -6.88 -9.92
N GLN A 103 -1.45 -7.91 -10.42
CA GLN A 103 -2.18 -7.87 -11.68
C GLN A 103 -3.67 -7.94 -11.38
N VAL A 104 -4.34 -6.81 -11.48
CA VAL A 104 -5.77 -6.69 -11.16
C VAL A 104 -6.62 -7.34 -12.25
N GLY A 105 -7.68 -8.02 -11.83
CA GLY A 105 -8.62 -8.68 -12.74
C GLY A 105 -9.64 -7.72 -13.37
N LYS A 106 -10.55 -8.28 -14.14
CA LYS A 106 -11.58 -7.53 -14.91
C LYS A 106 -12.60 -6.79 -14.04
N ASP A 107 -12.79 -7.21 -12.81
CA ASP A 107 -13.74 -6.60 -11.88
C ASP A 107 -13.11 -5.52 -11.00
N GLY A 108 -11.84 -5.16 -11.25
CA GLY A 108 -11.09 -4.28 -10.39
C GLY A 108 -10.70 -4.96 -9.08
N LEU A 109 -10.24 -4.18 -8.12
CA LEU A 109 -9.79 -4.67 -6.82
C LEU A 109 -9.98 -3.59 -5.76
N GLN A 110 -10.42 -3.98 -4.57
CA GLN A 110 -10.39 -3.13 -3.40
C GLN A 110 -9.72 -3.86 -2.25
N LEU A 111 -8.71 -3.25 -1.67
CA LEU A 111 -7.91 -3.78 -0.58
C LEU A 111 -8.04 -2.91 0.67
N LEU A 112 -8.11 -3.54 1.83
CA LEU A 112 -7.70 -2.92 3.09
C LEU A 112 -6.20 -3.13 3.24
N SER A 113 -5.43 -2.05 3.39
CA SER A 113 -3.98 -2.07 3.63
C SER A 113 -3.70 -1.62 5.07
N ILE A 114 -2.96 -2.43 5.81
CA ILE A 114 -2.54 -2.11 7.18
C ILE A 114 -1.02 -2.15 7.25
N ARG A 115 -0.43 -1.07 7.72
CA ARG A 115 1.01 -0.93 7.92
C ARG A 115 1.30 -0.64 9.38
N ALA A 116 2.36 -1.24 9.92
CA ALA A 116 2.72 -1.17 11.33
C ALA A 116 3.52 0.10 11.69
N THR A 117 3.34 1.18 10.96
CA THR A 117 3.94 2.48 11.26
C THR A 117 3.22 3.62 10.59
N THR A 118 3.26 4.78 11.22
CA THR A 118 2.85 6.08 10.65
C THR A 118 4.02 6.85 10.05
N ASP A 119 5.26 6.38 10.26
CA ASP A 119 6.47 6.99 9.70
C ASP A 119 6.49 6.89 8.18
N GLY A 120 6.50 8.04 7.52
CA GLY A 120 6.50 8.17 6.07
C GLY A 120 7.70 7.49 5.41
N HIS A 121 8.89 7.62 5.99
CA HIS A 121 10.11 7.00 5.47
C HIS A 121 10.03 5.48 5.44
N ARG A 122 9.54 4.88 6.52
CA ARG A 122 9.39 3.43 6.63
C ARG A 122 8.27 2.87 5.76
N ARG A 123 7.35 3.73 5.32
CA ARG A 123 6.23 3.32 4.44
C ARG A 123 6.58 3.34 2.96
N MET A 124 7.80 3.75 2.62
CA MET A 124 8.24 3.84 1.24
C MET A 124 8.13 2.52 0.50
N GLN A 125 7.84 2.64 -0.77
CA GLN A 125 7.78 1.55 -1.72
C GLN A 125 9.03 1.56 -2.60
N PHE A 126 9.65 0.41 -2.75
CA PHE A 126 10.82 0.21 -3.59
C PHE A 126 10.45 -0.70 -4.75
N THR A 127 10.47 -0.16 -5.95
CA THR A 127 10.21 -0.94 -7.17
C THR A 127 11.40 -1.84 -7.46
N VAL A 128 11.13 -3.06 -7.93
CA VAL A 128 12.14 -4.04 -8.31
C VAL A 128 12.06 -4.27 -9.81
N ASP A 129 13.17 -4.05 -10.48
CA ASP A 129 13.35 -4.51 -11.86
C ASP A 129 13.48 -6.03 -11.85
N ARG A 130 12.55 -6.71 -12.52
CA ARG A 130 12.46 -8.18 -12.49
C ARG A 130 13.63 -8.87 -13.17
N GLU A 131 14.22 -8.24 -14.19
CA GLU A 131 15.35 -8.80 -14.94
C GLU A 131 16.68 -8.60 -14.22
N THR A 132 16.95 -7.35 -13.83
CA THR A 132 18.23 -6.99 -13.17
C THR A 132 18.23 -7.23 -11.67
N LYS A 133 17.04 -7.44 -11.06
CA LYS A 133 16.83 -7.57 -9.61
C LYS A 133 17.27 -6.36 -8.79
N ARG A 134 17.42 -5.20 -9.43
CA ARG A 134 17.76 -3.94 -8.74
C ARG A 134 16.49 -3.28 -8.21
N SER A 135 16.60 -2.74 -7.01
CA SER A 135 15.55 -1.93 -6.41
C SER A 135 15.82 -0.44 -6.62
N TYR A 136 14.76 0.33 -6.85
CA TYR A 136 14.81 1.78 -7.00
C TYR A 136 13.53 2.42 -6.48
N ILE A 137 13.54 3.73 -6.30
CA ILE A 137 12.38 4.51 -5.92
C ILE A 137 11.97 5.37 -7.10
N GLU A 138 10.71 5.32 -7.47
CA GLU A 138 10.16 6.19 -8.50
C GLU A 138 10.24 7.66 -8.06
N LEU A 139 10.61 8.55 -8.96
CA LEU A 139 10.74 9.98 -8.65
C LEU A 139 9.40 10.60 -8.24
N ASP A 140 8.29 10.13 -8.82
CA ASP A 140 6.95 10.59 -8.47
C ASP A 140 6.57 10.17 -7.04
N ASP A 141 6.98 8.99 -6.62
CA ASP A 141 6.80 8.52 -5.23
C ASP A 141 7.61 9.38 -4.26
N LEU A 142 8.83 9.78 -4.65
CA LEU A 142 9.65 10.70 -3.87
C LEU A 142 9.01 12.08 -3.76
N ALA A 143 8.46 12.60 -4.84
CA ALA A 143 7.79 13.91 -4.88
C ALA A 143 6.50 13.91 -4.03
N ALA A 144 5.77 12.79 -3.98
CA ALA A 144 4.58 12.64 -3.15
C ALA A 144 4.89 12.56 -1.65
N MET A 145 6.14 12.32 -1.28
CA MET A 145 6.63 12.26 0.10
C MET A 145 7.20 13.61 0.53
N ASP A 146 6.34 14.63 0.59
CA ASP A 146 6.70 16.01 0.93
C ASP A 146 7.61 16.08 2.17
N GLY A 147 8.77 16.72 2.03
CA GLY A 147 9.77 16.90 3.09
C GLY A 147 10.70 15.72 3.36
N VAL A 148 10.66 14.66 2.56
CA VAL A 148 11.60 13.53 2.67
C VAL A 148 12.82 13.78 1.81
N SER A 149 14.00 13.88 2.44
CA SER A 149 15.28 13.92 1.73
C SER A 149 15.99 12.58 1.81
N PHE A 150 16.50 12.10 0.67
CA PHE A 150 17.33 10.90 0.61
C PHE A 150 18.79 11.29 0.42
N LYS A 151 19.67 10.67 1.20
CA LYS A 151 21.09 10.63 0.87
C LYS A 151 21.32 9.36 0.05
N SER A 152 21.66 9.54 -1.21
CA SER A 152 22.20 8.44 -2.03
C SER A 152 23.57 8.08 -1.46
N HIS A 153 23.73 6.82 -1.12
CA HIS A 153 25.03 6.23 -0.77
C HIS A 153 25.48 5.38 -1.96
N TYR A 154 25.98 6.07 -2.99
CA TYR A 154 26.77 5.45 -4.05
C TYR A 154 28.23 5.87 -3.88
#